data_c41d051a76ab518b18edf1549acb36c7
#
_entry.id   c41d051a76ab518b18edf1549acb36c7
#
_cell.length_a   1.000
_cell.length_b   1.000
_cell.length_c   1.000
_cell.angle_alpha   90.00
_cell.angle_beta   90.00
_cell.angle_gamma   90.00
#
_symmetry.space_group_name_H-M   'P 1'
#
loop_
_entity.id
_entity.type
_entity.pdbx_description
1 polymer ?
#
loop_
_entity_poly.entity_id
_entity_poly.type
_entity_poly.pdbx_seq_one_letter_code
_entity_poly.pdbx_strand_id
1 'polypeptide(L)'
;QILTTFEYRDGGKLMLPAVEGQDFWRFGAPADDLTLDRLKSGDWLKRRDEMIAELRESADHMIEMGRARRAHAATPLVPDEKAYAAFADAFAHEPTDDQDRAITTVLDDLALDTPMDRLLVGDVGFGKTEIALRAAAAAALSGHQVIIAAPTTVLARQHFNSFHARFAQLGIAVAELSRLTPTDDYDATLQGLQDGSIKVVVGTQSLLDDHIAFKNLALVIIDEEQKFGEEQKDELRHLVPGLHVLSMTATPIPRSLAAAEVGLVDVSVVATAPKSRKPVQTRLGGLDHDDMLHAIDTEVARDGQCYIVCPRVSDVEELEALLRKRGVSFTFATAHGQMADDDMAQAMLTFMEGEVDVLLSTSIIESGLDNGRANTMVVWHADRFGLSQLHQLRGRIGRSKLPAHMLLLTGVERDSGSEAATRLTAFCEMSEIGAGFRIARKDRDIRGFGKLDGTDQSGQMSRLGIGLYRHILKNHINGRAH
;
A
#
# COMPACT_ATOMS: atom_id res chain seq x y z
N GLN A 1 -32.88 -27.03 11.26
CA GLN A 1 -32.31 -25.64 11.34
C GLN A 1 -31.17 -25.65 12.37
N ILE A 2 -30.01 -25.14 11.99
CA ILE A 2 -28.89 -24.93 12.90
C ILE A 2 -29.16 -23.62 13.62
N LEU A 3 -29.15 -23.63 14.97
CA LEU A 3 -29.34 -22.45 15.81
C LEU A 3 -28.02 -22.08 16.44
N THR A 4 -27.70 -20.79 16.43
CA THR A 4 -26.56 -20.20 17.18
C THR A 4 -27.06 -19.69 18.51
N THR A 5 -26.40 -20.08 19.61
CA THR A 5 -26.72 -19.62 20.97
C THR A 5 -25.77 -18.52 21.35
N PHE A 6 -26.30 -17.37 21.72
CA PHE A 6 -25.58 -16.21 22.26
C PHE A 6 -25.74 -16.18 23.77
N GLU A 7 -24.63 -16.05 24.50
CA GLU A 7 -24.60 -15.94 25.95
C GLU A 7 -24.24 -14.51 26.38
N TYR A 8 -24.99 -13.95 27.31
CA TYR A 8 -24.84 -12.61 27.83
C TYR A 8 -24.17 -12.61 29.20
N ARG A 9 -23.67 -11.43 29.66
CA ARG A 9 -22.95 -11.27 30.91
C ARG A 9 -23.72 -11.77 32.16
N ASP A 10 -25.03 -11.71 32.11
CA ASP A 10 -25.94 -12.15 33.18
C ASP A 10 -26.35 -13.62 33.08
N GLY A 11 -25.72 -14.40 32.18
CA GLY A 11 -26.07 -15.77 31.90
C GLY A 11 -27.31 -15.96 31.04
N GLY A 12 -27.93 -14.87 30.57
CA GLY A 12 -29.03 -14.91 29.62
C GLY A 12 -28.61 -15.52 28.31
N LYS A 13 -29.48 -16.31 27.68
CA LYS A 13 -29.21 -16.98 26.38
C LYS A 13 -30.25 -16.58 25.35
N LEU A 14 -29.78 -16.25 24.14
CA LEU A 14 -30.62 -15.99 22.97
C LEU A 14 -30.23 -16.99 21.88
N MET A 15 -31.22 -17.65 21.28
CA MET A 15 -31.01 -18.57 20.17
C MET A 15 -31.59 -17.94 18.90
N LEU A 16 -30.74 -17.84 17.86
CA LEU A 16 -31.11 -17.35 16.53
C LEU A 16 -30.76 -18.37 15.46
N PRO A 17 -31.42 -18.35 14.29
CA PRO A 17 -31.01 -19.15 13.15
C PRO A 17 -29.55 -18.83 12.78
N ALA A 18 -28.77 -19.85 12.41
CA ALA A 18 -27.34 -19.70 12.10
C ALA A 18 -27.11 -19.07 10.71
N VAL A 19 -27.70 -17.89 10.46
CA VAL A 19 -27.54 -17.13 9.21
C VAL A 19 -26.90 -15.80 9.57
N GLU A 20 -25.57 -15.74 9.47
CA GLU A 20 -24.82 -14.51 9.64
C GLU A 20 -25.23 -13.48 8.58
N GLY A 21 -25.43 -12.23 8.98
CA GLY A 21 -25.76 -11.14 8.07
C GLY A 21 -27.26 -10.82 7.94
N GLN A 22 -28.17 -11.59 8.57
CA GLN A 22 -29.59 -11.23 8.69
C GLN A 22 -29.93 -10.65 10.06
N ASP A 23 -29.58 -11.37 11.13
CA ASP A 23 -29.97 -11.01 12.52
C ASP A 23 -28.77 -10.75 13.44
N PHE A 24 -27.56 -11.14 13.03
CA PHE A 24 -26.32 -10.90 13.78
C PHE A 24 -25.11 -10.76 12.85
N TRP A 25 -24.08 -10.09 13.35
CA TRP A 25 -22.80 -9.90 12.68
C TRP A 25 -21.67 -10.19 13.65
N ARG A 26 -20.56 -10.72 13.12
CA ARG A 26 -19.37 -10.95 13.91
C ARG A 26 -18.80 -9.61 14.39
N PHE A 27 -18.57 -9.50 15.70
CA PHE A 27 -17.91 -8.33 16.29
C PHE A 27 -16.46 -8.22 15.82
N GLY A 28 -15.99 -7.00 15.65
CA GLY A 28 -14.68 -6.75 15.04
C GLY A 28 -13.48 -6.84 15.99
N ALA A 29 -13.69 -6.77 17.32
CA ALA A 29 -12.62 -6.79 18.31
C ALA A 29 -12.35 -8.20 18.88
N PRO A 30 -11.15 -8.46 19.45
CA PRO A 30 -10.84 -9.69 20.17
C PRO A 30 -11.79 -9.92 21.35
N ALA A 31 -11.97 -11.19 21.72
CA ALA A 31 -12.88 -11.57 22.81
C ALA A 31 -12.50 -10.93 24.17
N ASP A 32 -11.20 -10.69 24.40
CA ASP A 32 -10.67 -10.12 25.63
C ASP A 32 -10.98 -8.61 25.78
N ASP A 33 -11.27 -7.91 24.69
CA ASP A 33 -11.66 -6.51 24.66
C ASP A 33 -13.19 -6.32 24.78
N LEU A 34 -13.95 -7.42 24.85
CA LEU A 34 -15.39 -7.45 24.92
C LEU A 34 -15.91 -7.34 26.34
N THR A 35 -16.52 -6.21 26.67
CA THR A 35 -17.41 -6.16 27.83
C THR A 35 -18.77 -6.70 27.38
N LEU A 36 -19.10 -7.93 27.78
CA LEU A 36 -20.40 -8.52 27.49
C LEU A 36 -21.52 -7.66 28.10
N ASP A 37 -22.54 -7.36 27.30
CA ASP A 37 -23.73 -6.64 27.76
C ASP A 37 -24.73 -7.57 28.46
N ARG A 38 -25.65 -6.98 29.20
CA ARG A 38 -26.80 -7.71 29.76
C ARG A 38 -27.92 -7.79 28.73
N LEU A 39 -28.59 -8.93 28.62
CA LEU A 39 -29.64 -9.15 27.63
C LEU A 39 -30.78 -8.07 27.65
N LYS A 40 -31.01 -7.44 28.80
CA LYS A 40 -32.06 -6.44 28.97
C LYS A 40 -31.53 -5.00 29.20
N SER A 41 -30.23 -4.74 29.04
CA SER A 41 -29.70 -3.38 29.19
C SER A 41 -29.88 -2.62 27.85
N GLY A 42 -30.28 -1.35 27.96
CA GLY A 42 -30.39 -0.45 26.79
C GLY A 42 -29.04 0.10 26.30
N ASP A 43 -27.94 -0.24 26.96
CA ASP A 43 -26.63 0.37 26.71
C ASP A 43 -26.08 0.02 25.32
N TRP A 44 -26.33 -1.22 24.87
CA TRP A 44 -25.99 -1.63 23.52
C TRP A 44 -26.76 -0.84 22.45
N LEU A 45 -28.06 -0.67 22.64
CA LEU A 45 -28.89 0.07 21.69
C LEU A 45 -28.41 1.51 21.53
N LYS A 46 -28.06 2.17 22.63
CA LYS A 46 -27.55 3.54 22.61
C LYS A 46 -26.21 3.62 21.90
N ARG A 47 -25.25 2.75 22.24
CA ARG A 47 -23.94 2.68 21.57
C ARG A 47 -24.08 2.34 20.09
N ARG A 48 -24.97 1.42 19.74
CA ARG A 48 -25.27 1.08 18.35
C ARG A 48 -25.80 2.28 17.57
N ASP A 49 -26.74 3.00 18.14
CA ASP A 49 -27.37 4.14 17.49
C ASP A 49 -26.38 5.31 17.31
N GLU A 50 -25.50 5.53 18.28
CA GLU A 50 -24.38 6.48 18.16
C GLU A 50 -23.44 6.07 17.02
N MET A 51 -23.00 4.81 16.97
CA MET A 51 -22.13 4.30 15.90
C MET A 51 -22.79 4.35 14.50
N ILE A 52 -24.08 4.07 14.43
CA ILE A 52 -24.85 4.19 13.17
C ILE A 52 -24.94 5.63 12.71
N ALA A 53 -25.13 6.59 13.64
CA ALA A 53 -25.19 8.02 13.30
C ALA A 53 -23.85 8.50 12.74
N GLU A 54 -22.75 8.19 13.37
CA GLU A 54 -21.39 8.52 12.90
C GLU A 54 -21.06 7.89 11.54
N LEU A 55 -21.50 6.64 11.30
CA LEU A 55 -21.34 5.99 9.99
C LEU A 55 -22.15 6.66 8.89
N ARG A 56 -23.36 7.10 9.21
CA ARG A 56 -24.22 7.83 8.27
C ARG A 56 -23.59 9.17 7.91
N GLU A 57 -23.11 9.91 8.89
CA GLU A 57 -22.40 11.18 8.66
C GLU A 57 -21.17 10.99 7.75
N SER A 58 -20.37 9.97 8.03
CA SER A 58 -19.22 9.63 7.16
C SER A 58 -19.64 9.24 5.74
N ALA A 59 -20.73 8.48 5.59
CA ALA A 59 -21.26 8.10 4.27
C ALA A 59 -21.82 9.32 3.53
N ASP A 60 -22.51 10.20 4.22
CA ASP A 60 -23.06 11.42 3.66
C ASP A 60 -21.96 12.34 3.17
N HIS A 61 -20.90 12.51 3.96
CA HIS A 61 -19.73 13.28 3.56
C HIS A 61 -19.08 12.70 2.28
N MET A 62 -18.89 11.38 2.20
CA MET A 62 -18.35 10.74 0.99
C MET A 62 -19.26 10.95 -0.24
N ILE A 63 -20.58 10.86 -0.07
CA ILE A 63 -21.55 11.10 -1.14
C ILE A 63 -21.49 12.55 -1.60
N GLU A 64 -21.41 13.49 -0.67
CA GLU A 64 -21.31 14.94 -0.98
C GLU A 64 -20.01 15.26 -1.72
N MET A 65 -18.88 14.72 -1.26
CA MET A 65 -17.60 14.86 -1.96
C MET A 65 -17.66 14.30 -3.38
N GLY A 66 -18.24 13.11 -3.56
CA GLY A 66 -18.42 12.49 -4.87
C GLY A 66 -19.33 13.31 -5.79
N ARG A 67 -20.39 13.95 -5.25
CA ARG A 67 -21.28 14.85 -5.99
C ARG A 67 -20.59 16.16 -6.35
N ALA A 68 -19.92 16.79 -5.38
CA ALA A 68 -19.18 18.05 -5.59
C ALA A 68 -18.13 17.88 -6.71
N ARG A 69 -17.40 16.77 -6.70
CA ARG A 69 -16.43 16.48 -7.75
C ARG A 69 -17.08 16.29 -9.11
N ARG A 70 -18.14 15.50 -9.24
CA ARG A 70 -18.87 15.30 -10.50
C ARG A 70 -19.58 16.56 -11.01
N ALA A 71 -19.73 17.57 -10.18
CA ALA A 71 -20.26 18.88 -10.59
C ALA A 71 -19.25 19.70 -11.41
N HIS A 72 -17.96 19.36 -11.36
CA HIS A 72 -16.93 19.99 -12.18
C HIS A 72 -16.71 19.17 -13.46
N ALA A 73 -16.65 19.84 -14.59
CA ALA A 73 -16.24 19.18 -15.83
C ALA A 73 -14.73 18.89 -15.78
N ALA A 74 -14.35 17.68 -16.20
CA ALA A 74 -12.95 17.32 -16.38
C ALA A 74 -12.51 17.55 -17.83
N THR A 75 -11.21 17.64 -18.03
CA THR A 75 -10.64 17.68 -19.38
C THR A 75 -10.45 16.25 -19.88
N PRO A 76 -11.08 15.82 -20.98
CA PRO A 76 -10.84 14.51 -21.57
C PRO A 76 -9.38 14.36 -22.01
N LEU A 77 -8.73 13.29 -21.57
CA LEU A 77 -7.32 12.99 -21.83
C LEU A 77 -7.23 11.91 -22.90
N VAL A 78 -7.39 12.29 -24.17
CA VAL A 78 -7.35 11.41 -25.33
C VAL A 78 -6.04 11.65 -26.07
N PRO A 79 -5.05 10.76 -25.96
CA PRO A 79 -3.74 10.92 -26.61
C PRO A 79 -3.80 10.64 -28.11
N ASP A 80 -2.79 11.09 -28.85
CA ASP A 80 -2.56 10.60 -30.21
C ASP A 80 -2.34 9.09 -30.19
N GLU A 81 -3.12 8.36 -30.98
CA GLU A 81 -3.15 6.90 -30.97
C GLU A 81 -1.77 6.28 -31.31
N LYS A 82 -1.06 6.85 -32.28
CA LYS A 82 0.25 6.34 -32.72
C LYS A 82 1.33 6.57 -31.68
N ALA A 83 1.35 7.76 -31.07
CA ALA A 83 2.31 8.08 -30.01
C ALA A 83 2.07 7.24 -28.77
N TYR A 84 0.79 7.04 -28.41
CA TYR A 84 0.43 6.19 -27.28
C TYR A 84 0.76 4.70 -27.53
N ALA A 85 0.48 4.18 -28.75
CA ALA A 85 0.83 2.81 -29.12
C ALA A 85 2.35 2.59 -29.05
N ALA A 86 3.15 3.52 -29.57
CA ALA A 86 4.61 3.44 -29.48
C ALA A 86 5.11 3.41 -28.02
N PHE A 87 4.51 4.21 -27.13
CA PHE A 87 4.80 4.16 -25.69
C PHE A 87 4.40 2.80 -25.08
N ALA A 88 3.26 2.29 -25.50
CA ALA A 88 2.73 1.01 -25.06
C ALA A 88 3.65 -0.17 -25.45
N ASP A 89 4.07 -0.21 -26.69
CA ASP A 89 4.92 -1.28 -27.26
C ASP A 89 6.35 -1.28 -26.69
N ALA A 90 6.80 -0.16 -26.13
CA ALA A 90 8.09 -0.05 -25.44
C ALA A 90 8.11 -0.74 -24.06
N PHE A 91 7.00 -1.29 -23.60
CA PHE A 91 6.96 -2.08 -22.36
C PHE A 91 7.61 -3.46 -22.59
N ALA A 92 8.62 -3.79 -21.78
CA ALA A 92 9.45 -4.97 -21.96
C ALA A 92 8.74 -6.32 -21.64
N HIS A 93 7.50 -6.27 -21.14
CA HIS A 93 6.75 -7.44 -20.70
C HIS A 93 5.36 -7.46 -21.33
N GLU A 94 4.77 -8.65 -21.45
CA GLU A 94 3.35 -8.79 -21.75
C GLU A 94 2.53 -8.44 -20.51
N PRO A 95 1.56 -7.50 -20.59
CA PRO A 95 0.62 -7.28 -19.51
C PRO A 95 -0.19 -8.55 -19.21
N THR A 96 -0.60 -8.70 -17.96
CA THR A 96 -1.59 -9.72 -17.58
C THR A 96 -2.99 -9.26 -17.98
N ASP A 97 -3.95 -10.20 -18.10
CA ASP A 97 -5.34 -9.87 -18.42
C ASP A 97 -5.95 -8.85 -17.43
N ASP A 98 -5.54 -8.89 -16.15
CA ASP A 98 -5.99 -7.93 -15.15
C ASP A 98 -5.37 -6.54 -15.36
N GLN A 99 -4.09 -6.49 -15.75
CA GLN A 99 -3.43 -5.24 -16.09
C GLN A 99 -4.05 -4.60 -17.33
N ASP A 100 -4.30 -5.37 -18.39
CA ASP A 100 -4.93 -4.87 -19.60
C ASP A 100 -6.34 -4.33 -19.34
N ARG A 101 -7.14 -5.06 -18.56
CA ARG A 101 -8.46 -4.57 -18.15
C ARG A 101 -8.36 -3.29 -17.34
N ALA A 102 -7.43 -3.21 -16.40
CA ALA A 102 -7.26 -2.02 -15.58
C ALA A 102 -6.76 -0.82 -16.42
N ILE A 103 -5.82 -1.04 -17.34
CA ILE A 103 -5.35 -0.02 -18.29
C ILE A 103 -6.51 0.50 -19.14
N THR A 104 -7.27 -0.39 -19.77
CA THR A 104 -8.43 -0.02 -20.59
C THR A 104 -9.43 0.80 -19.79
N THR A 105 -9.81 0.32 -18.60
CA THR A 105 -10.77 1.02 -17.75
C THR A 105 -10.27 2.41 -17.33
N VAL A 106 -8.99 2.56 -16.98
CA VAL A 106 -8.39 3.85 -16.62
C VAL A 106 -8.39 4.80 -17.82
N LEU A 107 -8.06 4.32 -19.01
CA LEU A 107 -8.07 5.14 -20.24
C LEU A 107 -9.48 5.57 -20.63
N ASP A 108 -10.46 4.67 -20.50
CA ASP A 108 -11.86 4.98 -20.75
C ASP A 108 -12.37 6.08 -19.81
N ASP A 109 -12.02 5.99 -18.50
CA ASP A 109 -12.38 7.03 -17.53
C ASP A 109 -11.69 8.36 -17.81
N LEU A 110 -10.39 8.35 -18.19
CA LEU A 110 -9.65 9.55 -18.54
C LEU A 110 -10.19 10.26 -19.80
N ALA A 111 -10.85 9.52 -20.69
CA ALA A 111 -11.46 10.07 -21.89
C ALA A 111 -12.83 10.76 -21.65
N LEU A 112 -13.38 10.63 -20.44
CA LEU A 112 -14.66 11.27 -20.10
C LEU A 112 -14.48 12.73 -19.71
N ASP A 113 -15.58 13.51 -19.81
CA ASP A 113 -15.68 14.88 -19.33
C ASP A 113 -16.02 14.99 -17.84
N THR A 114 -16.01 13.85 -17.14
CA THR A 114 -16.22 13.73 -15.69
C THR A 114 -14.94 13.31 -15.00
N PRO A 115 -14.57 13.87 -13.84
CA PRO A 115 -13.33 13.54 -13.16
C PRO A 115 -13.29 12.06 -12.72
N MET A 116 -12.28 11.32 -13.19
CA MET A 116 -11.98 9.99 -12.66
C MET A 116 -11.57 10.07 -11.19
N ASP A 117 -12.04 9.16 -10.35
CA ASP A 117 -11.47 8.87 -9.04
C ASP A 117 -11.47 7.35 -8.86
N ARG A 118 -10.34 6.79 -9.17
CA ARG A 118 -10.20 5.34 -9.22
C ARG A 118 -9.12 4.85 -8.28
N LEU A 119 -9.46 3.82 -7.50
CA LEU A 119 -8.53 3.09 -6.66
C LEU A 119 -8.03 1.84 -7.40
N LEU A 120 -6.75 1.79 -7.67
CA LEU A 120 -6.07 0.63 -8.23
C LEU A 120 -5.51 -0.24 -7.11
N VAL A 121 -6.09 -1.41 -6.92
CA VAL A 121 -5.69 -2.39 -5.90
C VAL A 121 -4.92 -3.52 -6.54
N GLY A 122 -3.74 -3.83 -6.02
CA GLY A 122 -2.96 -4.97 -6.50
C GLY A 122 -1.79 -5.27 -5.57
N ASP A 123 -1.43 -6.53 -5.42
CA ASP A 123 -0.33 -6.94 -4.56
C ASP A 123 1.00 -6.29 -4.98
N VAL A 124 1.99 -6.33 -4.10
CA VAL A 124 3.33 -5.79 -4.39
C VAL A 124 3.93 -6.54 -5.58
N GLY A 125 4.44 -5.78 -6.58
CA GLY A 125 5.04 -6.34 -7.81
C GLY A 125 4.03 -6.88 -8.83
N PHE A 126 2.74 -6.52 -8.76
CA PHE A 126 1.75 -6.87 -9.77
C PHE A 126 1.64 -5.84 -10.90
N GLY A 127 2.60 -4.92 -10.99
CA GLY A 127 2.74 -4.00 -12.12
C GLY A 127 1.80 -2.80 -12.08
N LYS A 128 1.33 -2.37 -10.90
CA LYS A 128 0.55 -1.12 -10.75
C LYS A 128 1.25 0.08 -11.38
N THR A 129 2.58 0.14 -11.29
CA THR A 129 3.40 1.20 -11.88
C THR A 129 3.26 1.29 -13.40
N GLU A 130 3.11 0.18 -14.14
CA GLU A 130 2.87 0.23 -15.58
C GLU A 130 1.51 0.86 -15.89
N ILE A 131 0.47 0.57 -15.12
CA ILE A 131 -0.86 1.19 -15.28
C ILE A 131 -0.76 2.70 -15.04
N ALA A 132 -0.01 3.12 -14.01
CA ALA A 132 0.26 4.53 -13.73
C ALA A 132 1.04 5.21 -14.88
N LEU A 133 2.05 4.55 -15.43
CA LEU A 133 2.81 5.03 -16.59
C LEU A 133 1.91 5.22 -17.80
N ARG A 134 0.99 4.28 -18.06
CA ARG A 134 0.01 4.38 -19.16
C ARG A 134 -0.95 5.54 -18.98
N ALA A 135 -1.48 5.75 -17.77
CA ALA A 135 -2.34 6.87 -17.44
C ALA A 135 -1.60 8.22 -17.61
N ALA A 136 -0.38 8.31 -17.07
CA ALA A 136 0.45 9.49 -17.22
C ALA A 136 0.82 9.78 -18.69
N ALA A 137 1.09 8.76 -19.49
CA ALA A 137 1.36 8.90 -20.91
C ALA A 137 0.14 9.44 -21.66
N ALA A 138 -1.07 8.95 -21.34
CA ALA A 138 -2.30 9.46 -21.95
C ALA A 138 -2.46 10.97 -21.68
N ALA A 139 -2.26 11.40 -20.44
CA ALA A 139 -2.36 12.81 -20.06
C ALA A 139 -1.27 13.68 -20.70
N ALA A 140 0.00 13.24 -20.63
CA ALA A 140 1.13 14.00 -21.17
C ALA A 140 1.08 14.13 -22.69
N LEU A 141 0.72 13.06 -23.41
CA LEU A 141 0.53 13.08 -24.86
C LEU A 141 -0.69 13.87 -25.31
N SER A 142 -1.69 14.04 -24.44
CA SER A 142 -2.82 14.97 -24.65
C SER A 142 -2.45 16.44 -24.34
N GLY A 143 -1.18 16.71 -24.00
CA GLY A 143 -0.65 18.06 -23.75
C GLY A 143 -0.82 18.53 -22.30
N HIS A 144 -1.30 17.72 -21.38
CA HIS A 144 -1.58 18.08 -20.00
C HIS A 144 -0.47 17.68 -19.04
N GLN A 145 -0.51 18.22 -17.82
CA GLN A 145 0.46 17.93 -16.78
C GLN A 145 -0.06 16.87 -15.82
N VAL A 146 0.89 16.10 -15.26
CA VAL A 146 0.64 14.98 -14.35
C VAL A 146 1.50 15.09 -13.11
N ILE A 147 0.90 14.87 -11.96
CA ILE A 147 1.59 14.70 -10.69
C ILE A 147 1.64 13.20 -10.34
N ILE A 148 2.79 12.72 -9.88
CA ILE A 148 2.95 11.45 -9.21
C ILE A 148 3.39 11.70 -7.77
N ALA A 149 2.49 11.49 -6.82
CA ALA A 149 2.73 11.67 -5.40
C ALA A 149 3.17 10.36 -4.76
N ALA A 150 4.32 10.37 -4.09
CA ALA A 150 4.88 9.25 -3.34
C ALA A 150 5.07 9.62 -1.86
N PRO A 151 4.88 8.68 -0.91
CA PRO A 151 4.94 8.99 0.52
C PRO A 151 6.35 9.24 1.06
N THR A 152 7.38 8.82 0.34
CA THR A 152 8.79 8.97 0.76
C THR A 152 9.67 9.45 -0.38
N THR A 153 10.75 10.15 -0.04
CA THR A 153 11.73 10.66 -1.00
C THR A 153 12.36 9.54 -1.84
N VAL A 154 12.65 8.40 -1.22
CA VAL A 154 13.25 7.25 -1.93
C VAL A 154 12.28 6.67 -2.96
N LEU A 155 10.99 6.56 -2.62
CA LEU A 155 9.97 6.09 -3.57
C LEU A 155 9.74 7.13 -4.68
N ALA A 156 9.76 8.43 -4.36
CA ALA A 156 9.70 9.51 -5.36
C ALA A 156 10.87 9.40 -6.34
N ARG A 157 12.10 9.23 -5.86
CA ARG A 157 13.29 9.02 -6.69
C ARG A 157 13.17 7.78 -7.58
N GLN A 158 12.66 6.69 -7.05
CA GLN A 158 12.43 5.45 -7.83
C GLN A 158 11.38 5.67 -8.94
N HIS A 159 10.26 6.33 -8.64
CA HIS A 159 9.27 6.70 -9.64
C HIS A 159 9.85 7.66 -10.67
N PHE A 160 10.59 8.69 -10.22
CA PHE A 160 11.27 9.60 -11.14
C PHE A 160 12.15 8.84 -12.14
N ASN A 161 13.02 7.95 -11.68
CA ASN A 161 13.89 7.16 -12.55
C ASN A 161 13.08 6.32 -13.55
N SER A 162 11.99 5.67 -13.11
CA SER A 162 11.15 4.83 -13.96
C SER A 162 10.39 5.66 -15.00
N PHE A 163 9.79 6.78 -14.58
CA PHE A 163 9.06 7.68 -15.48
C PHE A 163 10.00 8.38 -16.43
N HIS A 164 11.11 8.92 -15.96
CA HIS A 164 12.13 9.58 -16.78
C HIS A 164 12.64 8.66 -17.89
N ALA A 165 13.02 7.42 -17.57
CA ALA A 165 13.50 6.46 -18.56
C ALA A 165 12.45 6.13 -19.64
N ARG A 166 11.17 6.00 -19.26
CA ARG A 166 10.08 5.71 -20.20
C ARG A 166 9.67 6.91 -21.04
N PHE A 167 9.61 8.10 -20.45
CA PHE A 167 9.18 9.33 -21.13
C PHE A 167 10.29 9.98 -21.98
N ALA A 168 11.56 9.69 -21.68
CA ALA A 168 12.70 10.16 -22.47
C ALA A 168 12.57 9.78 -23.96
N GLN A 169 12.03 8.59 -24.27
CA GLN A 169 11.80 8.13 -25.65
C GLN A 169 10.76 8.96 -26.39
N LEU A 170 9.89 9.65 -25.68
CA LEU A 170 8.89 10.55 -26.24
C LEU A 170 9.35 12.02 -26.27
N GLY A 171 10.54 12.33 -25.78
CA GLY A 171 11.01 13.70 -25.61
C GLY A 171 10.22 14.51 -24.58
N ILE A 172 9.50 13.85 -23.68
CA ILE A 172 8.69 14.49 -22.63
C ILE A 172 9.55 14.64 -21.36
N ALA A 173 9.63 15.89 -20.86
CA ALA A 173 10.37 16.19 -19.66
C ALA A 173 9.64 15.69 -18.40
N VAL A 174 10.39 14.98 -17.55
CA VAL A 174 9.98 14.52 -16.22
C VAL A 174 10.87 15.20 -15.20
N ALA A 175 10.29 15.77 -14.14
CA ALA A 175 11.03 16.40 -13.04
C ALA A 175 10.75 15.70 -11.71
N GLU A 176 11.63 15.92 -10.73
CA GLU A 176 11.46 15.49 -9.35
C GLU A 176 11.40 16.70 -8.42
N LEU A 177 10.42 16.68 -7.51
CA LEU A 177 10.29 17.63 -6.42
C LEU A 177 10.26 16.90 -5.09
N SER A 178 11.41 16.86 -4.44
CA SER A 178 11.58 16.27 -3.12
C SER A 178 12.58 17.09 -2.30
N ARG A 179 12.73 16.77 -1.02
CA ARG A 179 13.75 17.43 -0.19
C ARG A 179 15.19 17.24 -0.69
N LEU A 180 15.44 16.20 -1.49
CA LEU A 180 16.75 15.93 -2.07
C LEU A 180 16.96 16.62 -3.43
N THR A 181 15.99 17.37 -3.93
CA THR A 181 16.12 18.13 -5.16
C THR A 181 17.03 19.32 -4.92
N PRO A 182 18.16 19.49 -5.65
CA PRO A 182 19.02 20.66 -5.54
C PRO A 182 18.23 21.94 -5.81
N THR A 183 18.63 23.06 -5.17
CA THR A 183 17.89 24.33 -5.27
C THR A 183 17.76 24.84 -6.70
N ASP A 184 18.84 24.73 -7.50
CA ASP A 184 18.82 25.18 -8.89
C ASP A 184 17.84 24.35 -9.75
N ASP A 185 17.77 23.04 -9.51
CA ASP A 185 16.82 22.15 -10.19
C ASP A 185 15.38 22.38 -9.70
N TYR A 186 15.22 22.74 -8.43
CA TYR A 186 13.92 23.08 -7.84
C TYR A 186 13.30 24.30 -8.55
N ASP A 187 14.07 25.40 -8.64
CA ASP A 187 13.60 26.64 -9.28
C ASP A 187 13.32 26.43 -10.76
N ALA A 188 14.18 25.70 -11.48
CA ALA A 188 13.96 25.34 -12.89
C ALA A 188 12.69 24.48 -13.07
N THR A 189 12.42 23.57 -12.12
CA THR A 189 11.20 22.75 -12.14
C THR A 189 9.96 23.58 -11.91
N LEU A 190 9.95 24.52 -10.95
CA LEU A 190 8.82 25.45 -10.74
C LEU A 190 8.50 26.24 -11.99
N GLN A 191 9.51 26.81 -12.65
CA GLN A 191 9.34 27.54 -13.89
C GLN A 191 8.78 26.64 -15.01
N GLY A 192 9.30 25.41 -15.16
CA GLY A 192 8.84 24.46 -16.18
C GLY A 192 7.43 23.94 -15.94
N LEU A 193 6.98 23.87 -14.69
CA LEU A 193 5.57 23.57 -14.36
C LEU A 193 4.66 24.74 -14.71
N GLN A 194 5.08 25.96 -14.39
CA GLN A 194 4.32 27.18 -14.67
C GLN A 194 4.18 27.46 -16.17
N ASP A 195 5.22 27.24 -16.97
CA ASP A 195 5.17 27.47 -18.43
C ASP A 195 4.66 26.23 -19.20
N GLY A 196 4.56 25.07 -18.54
CA GLY A 196 4.07 23.81 -19.07
C GLY A 196 5.08 23.05 -19.95
N SER A 197 6.36 23.38 -19.90
CA SER A 197 7.44 22.61 -20.54
C SER A 197 7.69 21.29 -19.83
N ILE A 198 7.52 21.23 -18.50
CA ILE A 198 7.52 19.99 -17.73
C ILE A 198 6.10 19.42 -17.70
N LYS A 199 5.94 18.21 -18.24
CA LYS A 199 4.64 17.52 -18.32
C LYS A 199 4.40 16.55 -17.16
N VAL A 200 5.44 15.99 -16.59
CA VAL A 200 5.34 15.00 -15.53
C VAL A 200 6.21 15.44 -14.36
N VAL A 201 5.65 15.51 -13.18
CA VAL A 201 6.39 15.78 -11.95
C VAL A 201 6.15 14.68 -10.94
N VAL A 202 7.22 14.18 -10.37
CA VAL A 202 7.20 13.18 -9.30
C VAL A 202 7.67 13.83 -8.02
N GLY A 203 6.99 13.61 -6.91
CA GLY A 203 7.44 14.19 -5.65
C GLY A 203 6.76 13.61 -4.42
N THR A 204 7.11 14.20 -3.30
CA THR A 204 6.52 13.89 -1.99
C THR A 204 5.49 14.94 -1.61
N GLN A 205 5.28 15.15 -0.32
CA GLN A 205 4.43 16.21 0.21
C GLN A 205 4.83 17.62 -0.28
N SER A 206 6.09 17.81 -0.71
CA SER A 206 6.55 19.06 -1.33
C SER A 206 5.75 19.48 -2.57
N LEU A 207 4.99 18.57 -3.18
CA LEU A 207 4.06 18.87 -4.29
C LEU A 207 2.85 19.71 -3.86
N LEU A 208 2.59 19.83 -2.57
CA LEU A 208 1.50 20.63 -1.97
C LEU A 208 1.95 22.04 -1.55
N ASP A 209 3.14 22.46 -1.96
CA ASP A 209 3.62 23.81 -1.66
C ASP A 209 2.82 24.85 -2.47
N ASP A 210 2.30 25.87 -1.78
CA ASP A 210 1.50 26.96 -2.38
C ASP A 210 2.23 27.74 -3.49
N HIS A 211 3.56 27.61 -3.57
CA HIS A 211 4.37 28.27 -4.59
C HIS A 211 4.37 27.53 -5.93
N ILE A 212 3.84 26.32 -5.99
CA ILE A 212 3.79 25.53 -7.21
C ILE A 212 2.57 25.92 -8.04
N ALA A 213 2.83 26.46 -9.22
CA ALA A 213 1.78 26.78 -10.18
C ALA A 213 1.86 25.85 -11.40
N PHE A 214 0.74 25.23 -11.73
CA PHE A 214 0.60 24.37 -12.89
C PHE A 214 -0.11 25.11 -14.02
N LYS A 215 0.37 24.96 -15.25
CA LYS A 215 -0.27 25.55 -16.43
C LYS A 215 -1.58 24.85 -16.80
N ASN A 216 -1.56 23.53 -16.81
CA ASN A 216 -2.68 22.68 -17.26
C ASN A 216 -2.62 21.28 -16.63
N LEU A 217 -2.56 21.23 -15.29
CA LEU A 217 -2.64 19.99 -14.54
C LEU A 217 -3.99 19.32 -14.78
N ALA A 218 -3.98 18.02 -15.10
CA ALA A 218 -5.20 17.26 -15.34
C ALA A 218 -5.25 15.89 -14.65
N LEU A 219 -4.11 15.35 -14.21
CA LEU A 219 -4.05 14.03 -13.57
C LEU A 219 -3.14 14.05 -12.34
N VAL A 220 -3.62 13.48 -11.24
CA VAL A 220 -2.82 13.14 -10.06
C VAL A 220 -2.82 11.62 -9.88
N ILE A 221 -1.64 11.06 -9.71
CA ILE A 221 -1.42 9.64 -9.37
C ILE A 221 -0.85 9.60 -7.95
N ILE A 222 -1.52 8.89 -7.04
CA ILE A 222 -1.10 8.76 -5.64
C ILE A 222 -0.68 7.32 -5.40
N ASP A 223 0.60 7.07 -5.18
CA ASP A 223 1.09 5.72 -4.85
C ASP A 223 1.14 5.49 -3.35
N GLU A 224 0.86 4.25 -2.93
CA GLU A 224 0.75 3.83 -1.52
C GLU A 224 -0.16 4.79 -0.71
N GLU A 225 -1.38 5.07 -1.25
CA GLU A 225 -2.31 6.08 -0.71
C GLU A 225 -2.58 5.94 0.79
N GLN A 226 -2.49 4.71 1.35
CA GLN A 226 -2.68 4.45 2.78
C GLN A 226 -1.59 5.09 3.67
N LYS A 227 -0.48 5.55 3.09
CA LYS A 227 0.61 6.24 3.80
C LYS A 227 0.41 7.76 3.88
N PHE A 228 -0.52 8.30 3.12
CA PHE A 228 -0.89 9.72 3.18
C PHE A 228 -1.96 9.97 4.23
N GLY A 229 -1.86 11.09 4.94
CA GLY A 229 -2.93 11.59 5.81
C GLY A 229 -4.19 11.96 5.02
N GLU A 230 -5.35 11.96 5.66
CA GLU A 230 -6.62 12.31 4.97
C GLU A 230 -6.57 13.74 4.42
N GLU A 231 -6.05 14.71 5.19
CA GLU A 231 -5.89 16.12 4.74
C GLU A 231 -5.01 16.22 3.49
N GLN A 232 -3.86 15.53 3.48
CA GLN A 232 -2.95 15.51 2.32
C GLN A 232 -3.60 14.92 1.07
N LYS A 233 -4.39 13.85 1.24
CA LYS A 233 -5.13 13.25 0.12
C LYS A 233 -6.17 14.20 -0.44
N ASP A 234 -6.87 14.90 0.44
CA ASP A 234 -7.87 15.88 0.05
C ASP A 234 -7.24 17.09 -0.64
N GLU A 235 -6.11 17.59 -0.17
CA GLU A 235 -5.34 18.66 -0.84
C GLU A 235 -4.90 18.21 -2.25
N LEU A 236 -4.31 17.02 -2.40
CA LEU A 236 -3.92 16.48 -3.70
C LEU A 236 -5.11 16.35 -4.66
N ARG A 237 -6.27 15.94 -4.17
CA ARG A 237 -7.49 15.77 -4.96
C ARG A 237 -8.13 17.07 -5.40
N HIS A 238 -7.84 18.16 -4.70
CA HIS A 238 -8.44 19.47 -4.92
C HIS A 238 -7.48 20.54 -5.46
N LEU A 239 -6.26 20.14 -5.89
CA LEU A 239 -5.28 21.08 -6.46
C LEU A 239 -5.84 21.92 -7.59
N VAL A 240 -6.67 21.34 -8.45
CA VAL A 240 -7.41 22.05 -9.51
C VAL A 240 -8.82 21.47 -9.67
N PRO A 241 -9.82 22.27 -10.04
CA PRO A 241 -11.16 21.76 -10.35
C PRO A 241 -11.14 20.77 -11.52
N GLY A 242 -11.93 19.70 -11.42
CA GLY A 242 -12.05 18.71 -12.51
C GLY A 242 -10.85 17.78 -12.68
N LEU A 243 -9.98 17.69 -11.67
CA LEU A 243 -8.79 16.85 -11.70
C LEU A 243 -9.13 15.35 -11.71
N HIS A 244 -8.51 14.59 -12.61
CA HIS A 244 -8.54 13.12 -12.56
C HIS A 244 -7.60 12.61 -11.46
N VAL A 245 -8.03 11.61 -10.72
CA VAL A 245 -7.25 11.00 -9.61
C VAL A 245 -7.16 9.49 -9.78
N LEU A 246 -5.94 8.97 -9.78
CA LEU A 246 -5.64 7.54 -9.73
C LEU A 246 -4.88 7.23 -8.44
N SER A 247 -5.54 6.63 -7.48
CA SER A 247 -4.92 6.16 -6.25
C SER A 247 -4.46 4.71 -6.39
N MET A 248 -3.30 4.36 -5.85
CA MET A 248 -2.76 3.00 -5.89
C MET A 248 -2.46 2.48 -4.49
N THR A 249 -2.76 1.21 -4.25
CA THR A 249 -2.44 0.55 -2.97
C THR A 249 -2.14 -0.93 -3.14
N ALA A 250 -1.23 -1.45 -2.31
CA ALA A 250 -0.99 -2.89 -2.18
C ALA A 250 -1.91 -3.52 -1.12
N THR A 251 -2.32 -2.74 -0.13
CA THR A 251 -3.15 -3.18 1.00
C THR A 251 -4.33 -2.24 1.14
N PRO A 252 -5.44 -2.51 0.43
CA PRO A 252 -6.60 -1.65 0.52
C PRO A 252 -7.12 -1.63 1.95
N ILE A 253 -7.33 -0.44 2.47
CA ILE A 253 -7.99 -0.25 3.76
C ILE A 253 -9.40 -0.86 3.64
N PRO A 254 -9.90 -1.62 4.63
CA PRO A 254 -11.23 -2.20 4.58
C PRO A 254 -12.34 -1.19 4.29
N ARG A 255 -12.15 0.08 4.64
CA ARG A 255 -13.06 1.20 4.33
C ARG A 255 -13.11 1.50 2.82
N SER A 256 -11.96 1.55 2.15
CA SER A 256 -11.92 1.79 0.69
C SER A 256 -12.59 0.66 -0.08
N LEU A 257 -12.41 -0.60 0.35
CA LEU A 257 -13.12 -1.73 -0.24
C LEU A 257 -14.63 -1.67 0.01
N ALA A 258 -15.06 -1.30 1.21
CA ALA A 258 -16.48 -1.16 1.51
C ALA A 258 -17.13 0.00 0.74
N ALA A 259 -16.42 1.12 0.58
CA ALA A 259 -16.87 2.25 -0.25
C ALA A 259 -16.99 1.84 -1.73
N ALA A 260 -16.06 1.03 -2.23
CA ALA A 260 -16.10 0.49 -3.59
C ALA A 260 -17.30 -0.43 -3.83
N GLU A 261 -17.58 -1.33 -2.90
CA GLU A 261 -18.71 -2.27 -3.00
C GLU A 261 -20.08 -1.59 -3.08
N VAL A 262 -20.19 -0.38 -2.58
CA VAL A 262 -21.41 0.44 -2.63
C VAL A 262 -21.36 1.53 -3.71
N GLY A 263 -20.34 1.53 -4.58
CA GLY A 263 -20.22 2.43 -5.72
C GLY A 263 -19.84 3.88 -5.37
N LEU A 264 -19.24 4.12 -4.21
CA LEU A 264 -18.74 5.45 -3.82
C LEU A 264 -17.35 5.76 -4.38
N VAL A 265 -16.57 4.73 -4.69
CA VAL A 265 -15.23 4.82 -5.29
C VAL A 265 -15.13 3.77 -6.38
N ASP A 266 -14.61 4.13 -7.53
CA ASP A 266 -14.34 3.19 -8.62
C ASP A 266 -13.08 2.39 -8.31
N VAL A 267 -13.13 1.06 -8.48
CA VAL A 267 -12.02 0.18 -8.15
C VAL A 267 -11.64 -0.72 -9.31
N SER A 268 -10.34 -0.80 -9.58
CA SER A 268 -9.74 -1.82 -10.44
C SER A 268 -8.84 -2.72 -9.61
N VAL A 269 -9.00 -4.03 -9.75
CA VAL A 269 -8.21 -5.02 -8.99
C VAL A 269 -7.29 -5.77 -9.93
N VAL A 270 -5.98 -5.77 -9.63
CA VAL A 270 -4.96 -6.58 -10.30
C VAL A 270 -4.62 -7.75 -9.38
N ALA A 271 -5.24 -8.89 -9.63
CA ALA A 271 -5.11 -10.10 -8.83
C ALA A 271 -4.14 -11.13 -9.41
N THR A 272 -3.79 -11.00 -10.70
CA THR A 272 -2.91 -11.91 -11.43
C THR A 272 -1.50 -11.40 -11.43
N ALA A 273 -0.56 -12.21 -10.92
CA ALA A 273 0.86 -11.88 -10.92
C ALA A 273 1.47 -11.99 -12.33
N PRO A 274 2.47 -11.17 -12.67
CA PRO A 274 3.25 -11.35 -13.90
C PRO A 274 3.88 -12.74 -13.98
N LYS A 275 3.88 -13.35 -15.17
CA LYS A 275 4.41 -14.71 -15.43
C LYS A 275 5.91 -14.86 -15.06
N SER A 276 6.66 -13.77 -15.08
CA SER A 276 8.09 -13.74 -14.75
C SER A 276 8.39 -13.89 -13.26
N ARG A 277 7.40 -13.67 -12.38
CA ARG A 277 7.59 -13.68 -10.93
C ARG A 277 7.68 -15.10 -10.39
N LYS A 278 8.72 -15.37 -9.60
CA LYS A 278 8.88 -16.65 -8.90
C LYS A 278 8.43 -16.56 -7.44
N PRO A 279 7.90 -17.64 -6.86
CA PRO A 279 7.60 -17.69 -5.43
C PRO A 279 8.86 -17.49 -4.60
N VAL A 280 8.74 -16.71 -3.51
CA VAL A 280 9.81 -16.54 -2.52
C VAL A 280 9.84 -17.76 -1.59
N GLN A 281 11.00 -18.41 -1.52
CA GLN A 281 11.20 -19.52 -0.60
C GLN A 281 11.33 -18.99 0.82
N THR A 282 10.33 -19.27 1.66
CA THR A 282 10.30 -18.78 3.05
C THR A 282 10.66 -19.91 4.01
N ARG A 283 11.66 -19.67 4.87
CA ARG A 283 12.14 -20.61 5.87
C ARG A 283 12.07 -20.01 7.28
N LEU A 284 11.62 -20.80 8.25
CA LEU A 284 11.62 -20.44 9.66
C LEU A 284 12.84 -21.08 10.35
N GLY A 285 13.59 -20.28 11.12
CA GLY A 285 14.77 -20.68 11.88
C GLY A 285 14.78 -20.12 13.30
N GLY A 286 15.67 -20.64 14.14
CA GLY A 286 15.98 -20.06 15.45
C GLY A 286 16.74 -18.72 15.32
N LEU A 287 16.84 -17.96 16.42
CA LEU A 287 17.70 -16.77 16.47
C LEU A 287 19.17 -17.20 16.45
N ASP A 288 19.70 -17.41 15.25
CA ASP A 288 21.06 -17.85 15.01
C ASP A 288 21.78 -16.86 14.08
N HIS A 289 22.86 -16.27 14.58
CA HIS A 289 23.66 -15.32 13.82
C HIS A 289 24.45 -15.98 12.68
N ASP A 290 24.88 -17.24 12.86
CA ASP A 290 25.66 -17.94 11.83
C ASP A 290 24.76 -18.35 10.66
N ASP A 291 23.49 -18.74 10.93
CA ASP A 291 22.48 -18.99 9.89
C ASP A 291 22.15 -17.70 9.11
N MET A 292 22.04 -16.56 9.81
CA MET A 292 21.87 -15.26 9.19
C MET A 292 23.05 -14.91 8.26
N LEU A 293 24.28 -15.01 8.77
CA LEU A 293 25.50 -14.67 8.00
C LEU A 293 25.66 -15.59 6.79
N HIS A 294 25.40 -16.87 6.94
CA HIS A 294 25.45 -17.82 5.83
C HIS A 294 24.45 -17.48 4.71
N ALA A 295 23.24 -17.04 5.08
CA ALA A 295 22.26 -16.60 4.08
C ALA A 295 22.71 -15.34 3.33
N ILE A 296 23.36 -14.39 4.01
CA ILE A 296 23.90 -13.18 3.43
C ILE A 296 25.08 -13.50 2.51
N ASP A 297 26.07 -14.26 2.99
CA ASP A 297 27.26 -14.64 2.22
C ASP A 297 26.86 -15.39 0.94
N THR A 298 25.85 -16.25 1.01
CA THR A 298 25.32 -16.97 -0.16
C THR A 298 24.74 -16.02 -1.21
N GLU A 299 24.04 -14.96 -0.79
CA GLU A 299 23.47 -13.96 -1.70
C GLU A 299 24.58 -13.10 -2.31
N VAL A 300 25.48 -12.57 -1.48
CA VAL A 300 26.56 -11.70 -1.91
C VAL A 300 27.51 -12.44 -2.86
N ALA A 301 27.79 -13.72 -2.63
CA ALA A 301 28.62 -14.55 -3.52
C ALA A 301 28.05 -14.69 -4.95
N ARG A 302 26.77 -14.40 -5.17
CA ARG A 302 26.13 -14.37 -6.49
C ARG A 302 25.82 -12.98 -7.02
N ASP A 303 26.50 -11.95 -6.52
CA ASP A 303 26.32 -10.52 -6.81
C ASP A 303 24.90 -9.99 -6.49
N GLY A 304 24.20 -10.63 -5.55
CA GLY A 304 22.93 -10.20 -5.04
C GLY A 304 23.04 -9.31 -3.82
N GLN A 305 21.94 -8.71 -3.41
CA GLN A 305 21.82 -7.87 -2.23
C GLN A 305 20.85 -8.46 -1.21
N CYS A 306 21.04 -8.10 0.07
CA CYS A 306 20.24 -8.61 1.18
C CYS A 306 19.58 -7.50 1.97
N TYR A 307 18.36 -7.78 2.46
CA TYR A 307 17.76 -7.02 3.56
C TYR A 307 17.92 -7.77 4.88
N ILE A 308 18.27 -7.05 5.95
CA ILE A 308 18.07 -7.50 7.34
C ILE A 308 17.05 -6.59 7.97
N VAL A 309 15.91 -7.15 8.41
CA VAL A 309 14.80 -6.37 8.95
C VAL A 309 14.61 -6.71 10.42
N CYS A 310 14.62 -5.69 11.26
CA CYS A 310 14.44 -5.78 12.69
C CYS A 310 13.14 -5.09 13.14
N PRO A 311 12.48 -5.56 14.20
CA PRO A 311 11.27 -4.93 14.71
C PRO A 311 11.55 -3.63 15.49
N ARG A 312 12.76 -3.46 16.02
CA ARG A 312 13.15 -2.31 16.87
C ARG A 312 14.49 -1.74 16.46
N VAL A 313 14.69 -0.45 16.75
CA VAL A 313 15.97 0.22 16.54
C VAL A 313 17.09 -0.43 17.38
N SER A 314 16.82 -0.79 18.63
CA SER A 314 17.77 -1.50 19.48
C SER A 314 18.28 -2.82 18.89
N ASP A 315 17.41 -3.54 18.19
CA ASP A 315 17.80 -4.79 17.52
C ASP A 315 18.72 -4.50 16.30
N VAL A 316 18.50 -3.37 15.62
CA VAL A 316 19.37 -2.87 14.54
C VAL A 316 20.74 -2.51 15.08
N GLU A 317 20.82 -1.73 16.16
CA GLU A 317 22.07 -1.32 16.80
C GLU A 317 22.88 -2.53 17.31
N GLU A 318 22.22 -3.52 17.90
CA GLU A 318 22.83 -4.76 18.35
C GLU A 318 23.46 -5.55 17.20
N LEU A 319 22.71 -5.74 16.11
CA LEU A 319 23.20 -6.45 14.93
C LEU A 319 24.31 -5.65 14.22
N GLU A 320 24.21 -4.33 14.13
CA GLU A 320 25.26 -3.49 13.57
C GLU A 320 26.58 -3.65 14.35
N ALA A 321 26.52 -3.59 15.68
CA ALA A 321 27.69 -3.81 16.54
C ALA A 321 28.28 -5.22 16.36
N LEU A 322 27.41 -6.25 16.22
CA LEU A 322 27.81 -7.62 15.94
C LEU A 322 28.55 -7.74 14.60
N LEU A 323 27.98 -7.20 13.53
CA LEU A 323 28.56 -7.24 12.17
C LEU A 323 29.93 -6.56 12.14
N ARG A 324 30.04 -5.37 12.75
CA ARG A 324 31.33 -4.65 12.87
C ARG A 324 32.36 -5.44 13.68
N LYS A 325 31.95 -6.05 14.79
CA LYS A 325 32.84 -6.86 15.65
C LYS A 325 33.32 -8.13 14.95
N ARG A 326 32.48 -8.77 14.14
CA ARG A 326 32.84 -10.00 13.41
C ARG A 326 33.72 -9.73 12.18
N GLY A 327 33.83 -8.47 11.74
CA GLY A 327 34.62 -8.10 10.56
C GLY A 327 34.14 -8.82 9.30
N VAL A 328 32.82 -8.68 9.03
CA VAL A 328 32.16 -9.31 7.87
C VAL A 328 32.80 -8.86 6.54
N SER A 329 32.75 -9.72 5.53
CA SER A 329 33.36 -9.47 4.21
C SER A 329 32.49 -8.62 3.28
N PHE A 330 31.23 -8.44 3.58
CA PHE A 330 30.27 -7.65 2.81
C PHE A 330 30.15 -6.23 3.36
N THR A 331 29.72 -5.30 2.48
CA THR A 331 29.43 -3.91 2.86
C THR A 331 27.96 -3.79 3.32
N PHE A 332 27.69 -2.91 4.28
CA PHE A 332 26.33 -2.67 4.73
C PHE A 332 26.04 -1.22 5.08
N ALA A 333 24.80 -0.80 4.90
CA ALA A 333 24.23 0.45 5.37
C ALA A 333 23.12 0.18 6.39
N THR A 334 22.92 1.13 7.31
CA THR A 334 21.90 1.06 8.35
C THR A 334 20.84 2.14 8.11
N ALA A 335 19.54 1.79 8.24
CA ALA A 335 18.44 2.72 8.08
C ALA A 335 17.31 2.45 9.09
N HIS A 336 16.95 3.44 9.91
CA HIS A 336 15.85 3.33 10.88
C HIS A 336 15.23 4.70 11.20
N GLY A 337 14.02 4.71 11.71
CA GLY A 337 13.21 5.92 11.91
C GLY A 337 13.69 6.91 12.99
N GLN A 338 14.79 6.64 13.71
CA GLN A 338 15.41 7.60 14.63
C GLN A 338 16.59 8.35 13.99
N MET A 339 17.00 7.98 12.79
CA MET A 339 17.99 8.73 12.02
C MET A 339 17.35 10.02 11.48
N ALA A 340 18.20 11.00 11.16
CA ALA A 340 17.75 12.12 10.35
C ALA A 340 17.19 11.60 9.01
N ASP A 341 16.12 12.21 8.54
CA ASP A 341 15.44 11.77 7.32
C ASP A 341 16.36 11.72 6.10
N ASP A 342 17.31 12.67 6.01
CA ASP A 342 18.26 12.74 4.90
C ASP A 342 19.31 11.62 4.98
N ASP A 343 19.81 11.31 6.18
CA ASP A 343 20.76 10.20 6.39
C ASP A 343 20.09 8.85 6.08
N MET A 344 18.84 8.69 6.51
CA MET A 344 18.05 7.50 6.22
C MET A 344 17.81 7.35 4.71
N ALA A 345 17.42 8.44 4.03
CA ALA A 345 17.21 8.43 2.60
C ALA A 345 18.51 8.12 1.85
N GLN A 346 19.62 8.70 2.26
CA GLN A 346 20.95 8.45 1.67
C GLN A 346 21.36 6.98 1.83
N ALA A 347 21.21 6.38 3.01
CA ALA A 347 21.52 4.96 3.24
C ALA A 347 20.69 4.04 2.32
N MET A 348 19.41 4.37 2.14
CA MET A 348 18.52 3.61 1.26
C MET A 348 18.89 3.77 -0.22
N LEU A 349 19.27 4.98 -0.66
CA LEU A 349 19.71 5.24 -2.03
C LEU A 349 21.03 4.51 -2.33
N THR A 350 22.03 4.60 -1.44
CA THR A 350 23.31 3.88 -1.55
C THR A 350 23.08 2.37 -1.73
N PHE A 351 22.13 1.78 -1.01
CA PHE A 351 21.75 0.38 -1.20
C PHE A 351 21.05 0.15 -2.56
N MET A 352 20.12 1.02 -2.97
CA MET A 352 19.42 0.89 -4.24
C MET A 352 20.35 1.00 -5.45
N GLU A 353 21.38 1.84 -5.38
CA GLU A 353 22.41 2.01 -6.40
C GLU A 353 23.39 0.84 -6.45
N GLY A 354 23.38 -0.01 -5.43
CA GLY A 354 24.20 -1.21 -5.35
C GLY A 354 25.62 -0.95 -4.84
N GLU A 355 25.84 0.15 -4.15
CA GLU A 355 27.11 0.51 -3.53
C GLU A 355 27.38 -0.28 -2.24
N VAL A 356 26.33 -0.83 -1.63
CA VAL A 356 26.41 -1.73 -0.48
C VAL A 356 25.63 -3.01 -0.71
N ASP A 357 26.08 -4.11 -0.11
CA ASP A 357 25.55 -5.45 -0.27
C ASP A 357 24.31 -5.70 0.61
N VAL A 358 24.27 -5.06 1.78
CA VAL A 358 23.26 -5.33 2.81
C VAL A 358 22.64 -4.04 3.31
N LEU A 359 21.31 -3.99 3.41
CA LEU A 359 20.57 -2.96 4.13
C LEU A 359 20.05 -3.52 5.46
N LEU A 360 20.61 -3.06 6.58
CA LEU A 360 20.13 -3.36 7.92
C LEU A 360 19.10 -2.29 8.34
N SER A 361 17.86 -2.68 8.58
CA SER A 361 16.80 -1.68 8.79
C SER A 361 15.70 -2.15 9.72
N THR A 362 14.86 -1.22 10.14
CA THR A 362 13.53 -1.52 10.69
C THR A 362 12.50 -1.75 9.57
N SER A 363 11.21 -1.83 9.89
CA SER A 363 10.11 -2.02 8.92
C SER A 363 9.94 -0.88 7.89
N ILE A 364 10.78 0.15 7.93
CA ILE A 364 10.71 1.28 6.97
C ILE A 364 10.76 0.85 5.50
N ILE A 365 11.37 -0.30 5.20
CA ILE A 365 11.42 -0.88 3.84
C ILE A 365 10.07 -1.41 3.34
N GLU A 366 9.03 -1.44 4.18
CA GLU A 366 7.66 -1.71 3.75
C GLU A 366 7.16 -0.66 2.73
N SER A 367 7.82 0.51 2.64
CA SER A 367 7.44 1.60 1.76
C SER A 367 8.04 1.44 0.36
N GLY A 368 7.33 0.75 -0.53
CA GLY A 368 7.46 0.88 -1.99
C GLY A 368 8.78 0.53 -2.68
N LEU A 369 9.86 0.19 -1.98
CA LEU A 369 11.19 -0.04 -2.58
C LEU A 369 11.17 -1.17 -3.60
N ASP A 370 11.71 -0.90 -4.79
CA ASP A 370 11.93 -1.88 -5.86
C ASP A 370 13.42 -2.03 -6.15
N ASN A 371 14.01 -3.14 -5.69
CA ASN A 371 15.38 -3.46 -5.95
C ASN A 371 15.48 -4.88 -6.54
N GLY A 372 15.72 -4.98 -7.84
CA GLY A 372 15.84 -6.25 -8.56
C GLY A 372 17.05 -7.08 -8.15
N ARG A 373 18.07 -6.51 -7.47
CA ARG A 373 19.25 -7.24 -6.98
C ARG A 373 19.04 -7.85 -5.59
N ALA A 374 18.04 -7.37 -4.83
CA ALA A 374 17.75 -7.86 -3.50
C ALA A 374 16.87 -9.12 -3.57
N ASN A 375 17.47 -10.29 -3.45
CA ASN A 375 16.76 -11.57 -3.53
C ASN A 375 16.77 -12.33 -2.20
N THR A 376 17.51 -11.89 -1.19
CA THR A 376 17.50 -12.49 0.14
C THR A 376 17.05 -11.46 1.19
N MET A 377 16.17 -11.91 2.09
CA MET A 377 15.70 -11.13 3.23
C MET A 377 15.81 -11.95 4.50
N VAL A 378 16.43 -11.41 5.52
CA VAL A 378 16.45 -11.94 6.88
C VAL A 378 15.55 -11.09 7.75
N VAL A 379 14.56 -11.70 8.39
CA VAL A 379 13.70 -11.02 9.37
C VAL A 379 14.08 -11.48 10.77
N TRP A 380 14.70 -10.58 11.52
CA TRP A 380 15.14 -10.82 12.89
C TRP A 380 13.98 -10.62 13.85
N HIS A 381 13.78 -11.48 14.83
CA HIS A 381 12.60 -11.51 15.70
C HIS A 381 11.28 -11.48 14.92
N ALA A 382 11.13 -12.38 13.96
CA ALA A 382 9.98 -12.45 13.07
C ALA A 382 8.64 -12.64 13.81
N ASP A 383 8.66 -13.16 15.03
CA ASP A 383 7.50 -13.31 15.91
C ASP A 383 6.84 -11.99 16.32
N ARG A 384 7.56 -10.87 16.18
CA ARG A 384 7.07 -9.52 16.51
C ARG A 384 6.38 -8.82 15.35
N PHE A 385 6.44 -9.40 14.14
CA PHE A 385 5.78 -8.84 12.96
C PHE A 385 4.38 -9.43 12.74
N GLY A 386 3.50 -8.62 12.17
CA GLY A 386 2.21 -9.06 11.69
C GLY A 386 2.29 -9.82 10.37
N LEU A 387 1.26 -10.63 10.06
CA LEU A 387 1.19 -11.35 8.78
C LEU A 387 1.20 -10.40 7.59
N SER A 388 0.46 -9.30 7.65
CA SER A 388 0.42 -8.28 6.60
C SER A 388 1.78 -7.62 6.40
N GLN A 389 2.50 -7.30 7.48
CA GLN A 389 3.85 -6.74 7.42
C GLN A 389 4.83 -7.74 6.79
N LEU A 390 4.85 -9.00 7.26
CA LEU A 390 5.68 -10.04 6.67
C LEU A 390 5.39 -10.24 5.18
N HIS A 391 4.12 -10.14 4.78
CA HIS A 391 3.74 -10.23 3.37
C HIS A 391 4.26 -9.06 2.55
N GLN A 392 4.14 -7.82 3.05
CA GLN A 392 4.69 -6.63 2.40
C GLN A 392 6.21 -6.73 2.25
N LEU A 393 6.92 -7.16 3.33
CA LEU A 393 8.35 -7.41 3.31
C LEU A 393 8.72 -8.48 2.28
N ARG A 394 8.02 -9.63 2.25
CA ARG A 394 8.24 -10.68 1.25
C ARG A 394 8.07 -10.17 -0.18
N GLY A 395 7.17 -9.24 -0.39
CA GLY A 395 6.94 -8.58 -1.67
C GLY A 395 8.10 -7.70 -2.15
N ARG A 396 9.05 -7.34 -1.28
CA ARG A 396 10.22 -6.51 -1.61
C ARG A 396 11.36 -7.28 -2.25
N ILE A 397 11.35 -8.60 -2.21
CA ILE A 397 12.35 -9.47 -2.83
C ILE A 397 11.75 -10.33 -3.94
N GLY A 398 12.60 -10.98 -4.73
CA GLY A 398 12.17 -11.87 -5.82
C GLY A 398 11.59 -11.13 -7.03
N ARG A 399 12.19 -10.01 -7.40
CA ARG A 399 11.82 -9.21 -8.58
C ARG A 399 12.74 -9.44 -9.76
N SER A 400 13.71 -10.33 -9.63
CA SER A 400 14.62 -10.77 -10.68
C SER A 400 14.31 -12.20 -11.13
N LYS A 401 15.10 -12.70 -12.07
CA LYS A 401 15.04 -14.10 -12.53
C LYS A 401 15.68 -15.08 -11.54
N LEU A 402 16.41 -14.57 -10.53
CA LEU A 402 17.08 -15.39 -9.51
C LEU A 402 16.07 -15.91 -8.47
N PRO A 403 16.34 -17.05 -7.85
CA PRO A 403 15.57 -17.54 -6.71
C PRO A 403 15.66 -16.56 -5.55
N ALA A 404 14.53 -16.28 -4.89
CA ALA A 404 14.49 -15.41 -3.73
C ALA A 404 14.22 -16.21 -2.45
N HIS A 405 14.86 -15.78 -1.36
CA HIS A 405 14.84 -16.45 -0.06
C HIS A 405 14.46 -15.47 1.04
N MET A 406 13.52 -15.88 1.89
CA MET A 406 13.15 -15.16 3.10
C MET A 406 13.40 -16.05 4.32
N LEU A 407 14.30 -15.60 5.18
CA LEU A 407 14.66 -16.29 6.42
C LEU A 407 13.99 -15.58 7.59
N LEU A 408 13.05 -16.26 8.25
CA LEU A 408 12.38 -15.77 9.45
C LEU A 408 13.07 -16.32 10.68
N LEU A 409 13.76 -15.47 11.44
CA LEU A 409 14.47 -15.85 12.65
C LEU A 409 13.67 -15.47 13.90
N THR A 410 13.45 -16.41 14.80
CA THR A 410 12.65 -16.23 16.01
C THR A 410 13.16 -17.02 17.18
N GLY A 411 13.01 -16.47 18.40
CA GLY A 411 13.26 -17.20 19.66
C GLY A 411 12.06 -18.06 20.10
N VAL A 412 10.95 -18.03 19.36
CA VAL A 412 9.76 -18.81 19.70
C VAL A 412 9.87 -20.22 19.12
N GLU A 413 9.74 -21.22 19.98
CA GLU A 413 9.74 -22.61 19.53
C GLU A 413 8.52 -22.90 18.63
N ARG A 414 8.78 -23.61 17.52
CA ARG A 414 7.77 -23.89 16.48
C ARG A 414 6.56 -24.66 17.04
N ASP A 415 6.81 -25.58 17.95
CA ASP A 415 5.80 -26.47 18.53
C ASP A 415 5.22 -25.94 19.86
N SER A 416 5.50 -24.70 20.23
CA SER A 416 5.04 -24.09 21.49
C SER A 416 3.51 -23.91 21.57
N GLY A 417 2.78 -24.05 20.46
CA GLY A 417 1.35 -23.78 20.39
C GLY A 417 0.98 -22.28 20.57
N SER A 418 2.00 -21.41 20.64
CA SER A 418 1.79 -19.97 20.80
C SER A 418 1.15 -19.36 19.53
N GLU A 419 0.44 -18.26 19.70
CA GLU A 419 -0.13 -17.50 18.58
C GLU A 419 0.95 -17.10 17.55
N ALA A 420 2.12 -16.70 18.04
CA ALA A 420 3.25 -16.32 17.20
C ALA A 420 3.76 -17.51 16.37
N ALA A 421 3.92 -18.70 16.96
CA ALA A 421 4.32 -19.91 16.25
C ALA A 421 3.29 -20.31 15.19
N THR A 422 2.01 -20.28 15.54
CA THR A 422 0.89 -20.57 14.63
C THR A 422 0.88 -19.60 13.45
N ARG A 423 1.08 -18.30 13.71
CA ARG A 423 1.13 -17.24 12.71
C ARG A 423 2.29 -17.42 11.73
N LEU A 424 3.51 -17.65 12.24
CA LEU A 424 4.71 -17.83 11.41
C LEU A 424 4.64 -19.10 10.57
N THR A 425 4.15 -20.21 11.13
CA THR A 425 3.93 -21.45 10.39
C THR A 425 2.94 -21.26 9.26
N ALA A 426 1.80 -20.62 9.55
CA ALA A 426 0.81 -20.30 8.55
C ALA A 426 1.35 -19.38 7.42
N PHE A 427 2.24 -18.44 7.75
CA PHE A 427 2.87 -17.57 6.76
C PHE A 427 3.82 -18.34 5.82
N CYS A 428 4.61 -19.28 6.37
CA CYS A 428 5.49 -20.13 5.57
C CYS A 428 4.72 -21.04 4.61
N GLU A 429 3.56 -21.56 5.02
CA GLU A 429 2.68 -22.38 4.19
C GLU A 429 2.02 -21.59 3.04
N MET A 430 1.79 -20.30 3.24
CA MET A 430 1.21 -19.38 2.24
C MET A 430 2.28 -18.77 1.33
N SER A 431 3.08 -19.59 0.65
CA SER A 431 4.17 -19.14 -0.23
C SER A 431 3.73 -18.76 -1.65
N GLU A 432 2.47 -18.98 -2.00
CA GLU A 432 1.95 -18.69 -3.35
C GLU A 432 1.94 -17.19 -3.64
N ILE A 433 2.22 -16.86 -4.90
CA ILE A 433 2.12 -15.48 -5.39
C ILE A 433 0.64 -15.07 -5.39
N GLY A 434 0.34 -13.83 -4.96
CA GLY A 434 -1.04 -13.34 -4.84
C GLY A 434 -1.74 -13.77 -3.54
N ALA A 435 -1.01 -14.32 -2.57
CA ALA A 435 -1.57 -14.68 -1.27
C ALA A 435 -2.00 -13.47 -0.41
N GLY A 436 -1.73 -12.23 -0.85
CA GLY A 436 -1.97 -11.02 -0.06
C GLY A 436 -3.40 -10.89 0.48
N PHE A 437 -4.41 -11.13 -0.36
CA PHE A 437 -5.80 -11.12 0.08
C PHE A 437 -6.13 -12.23 1.10
N ARG A 438 -5.55 -13.43 0.91
CA ARG A 438 -5.72 -14.55 1.85
C ARG A 438 -5.00 -14.31 3.17
N ILE A 439 -3.81 -13.72 3.10
CA ILE A 439 -3.00 -13.35 4.26
C ILE A 439 -3.72 -12.25 5.05
N ALA A 440 -4.20 -11.19 4.41
CA ALA A 440 -4.97 -10.13 5.06
C ALA A 440 -6.25 -10.66 5.71
N ARG A 441 -6.92 -11.62 5.09
CA ARG A 441 -8.08 -12.31 5.68
C ARG A 441 -7.69 -13.16 6.89
N LYS A 442 -6.59 -13.91 6.79
CA LYS A 442 -6.11 -14.79 7.88
C LYS A 442 -5.53 -13.99 9.05
N ASP A 443 -4.83 -12.90 8.79
CA ASP A 443 -4.34 -11.96 9.81
C ASP A 443 -5.52 -11.40 10.63
N ARG A 444 -6.58 -11.01 9.95
CA ARG A 444 -7.84 -10.58 10.56
C ARG A 444 -8.49 -11.70 11.39
N ASP A 445 -8.49 -12.94 10.90
CA ASP A 445 -9.08 -14.09 11.61
C ASP A 445 -8.28 -14.48 12.87
N ILE A 446 -6.96 -14.26 12.88
CA ILE A 446 -6.07 -14.56 14.01
C ILE A 446 -6.07 -13.43 15.04
N ARG A 447 -5.92 -12.18 14.60
CA ARG A 447 -5.80 -11.02 15.49
C ARG A 447 -7.13 -10.43 15.92
N GLY A 448 -8.24 -10.85 15.32
CA GLY A 448 -9.44 -10.07 15.32
C GLY A 448 -9.23 -8.75 14.57
N PHE A 449 -10.08 -7.76 14.77
CA PHE A 449 -9.85 -6.39 14.30
C PHE A 449 -9.00 -5.62 15.32
N GLY A 450 -7.84 -6.20 15.74
CA GLY A 450 -6.95 -5.58 16.71
C GLY A 450 -6.50 -4.19 16.27
N LYS A 451 -6.14 -3.36 17.26
CA LYS A 451 -5.69 -1.97 17.14
C LYS A 451 -4.99 -1.68 15.81
N LEU A 452 -5.71 -1.07 14.89
CA LEU A 452 -5.12 -0.30 13.80
C LEU A 452 -4.72 1.02 14.45
N ASP A 453 -3.45 1.14 14.85
CA ASP A 453 -2.88 2.39 15.30
C ASP A 453 -2.91 3.39 14.14
N GLY A 454 -3.83 4.31 14.20
CA GLY A 454 -3.90 5.43 13.27
C GLY A 454 -5.32 5.96 13.08
N THR A 455 -5.62 7.04 13.80
CA THR A 455 -6.77 7.95 13.71
C THR A 455 -8.15 7.41 14.15
N ASP A 456 -8.93 8.24 14.82
CA ASP A 456 -10.22 7.95 15.46
C ASP A 456 -11.29 7.27 14.57
N GLN A 457 -11.16 7.36 13.25
CA GLN A 457 -12.12 6.78 12.30
C GLN A 457 -11.93 5.27 12.03
N SER A 458 -10.73 4.70 12.24
CA SER A 458 -10.50 3.26 12.12
C SER A 458 -11.09 2.47 13.29
N GLY A 459 -11.30 3.12 14.43
CA GLY A 459 -11.85 2.52 15.65
C GLY A 459 -13.29 2.01 15.53
N GLN A 460 -14.10 2.62 14.67
CA GLN A 460 -15.52 2.25 14.54
C GLN A 460 -15.71 0.98 13.72
N MET A 461 -14.99 0.84 12.61
CA MET A 461 -15.07 -0.36 11.77
C MET A 461 -14.46 -1.59 12.47
N SER A 462 -13.44 -1.38 13.32
CA SER A 462 -12.89 -2.43 14.16
C SER A 462 -13.89 -2.91 15.24
N ARG A 463 -14.77 -2.02 15.71
CA ARG A 463 -15.80 -2.36 16.71
C ARG A 463 -17.04 -3.01 16.10
N LEU A 464 -17.52 -2.52 14.96
CA LEU A 464 -18.76 -3.03 14.33
C LEU A 464 -18.57 -4.31 13.52
N GLY A 465 -17.36 -4.55 13.03
CA GLY A 465 -17.09 -5.58 12.04
C GLY A 465 -17.54 -5.17 10.62
N ILE A 466 -16.80 -5.65 9.61
CA ILE A 466 -16.98 -5.23 8.21
C ILE A 466 -18.38 -5.59 7.64
N GLY A 467 -18.99 -6.68 8.12
CA GLY A 467 -20.30 -7.13 7.65
C GLY A 467 -21.40 -6.14 8.03
N LEU A 468 -21.46 -5.71 9.28
CA LEU A 468 -22.45 -4.73 9.75
C LEU A 468 -22.18 -3.35 9.14
N TYR A 469 -20.93 -2.94 9.04
CA TYR A 469 -20.55 -1.70 8.36
C TYR A 469 -21.09 -1.63 6.94
N ARG A 470 -20.85 -2.68 6.12
CA ARG A 470 -21.36 -2.78 4.74
C ARG A 470 -22.87 -2.73 4.67
N HIS A 471 -23.53 -3.45 5.56
CA HIS A 471 -25.00 -3.51 5.61
C HIS A 471 -25.60 -2.12 5.89
N ILE A 472 -25.07 -1.41 6.87
CA ILE A 472 -25.52 -0.06 7.22
C ILE A 472 -25.28 0.91 6.06
N LEU A 473 -24.07 0.89 5.48
CA LEU A 473 -23.70 1.76 4.38
C LEU A 473 -24.58 1.53 3.15
N LYS A 474 -24.79 0.26 2.76
CA LYS A 474 -25.65 -0.11 1.64
C LYS A 474 -27.10 0.33 1.84
N ASN A 475 -27.66 0.14 3.04
CA ASN A 475 -29.02 0.56 3.34
C ASN A 475 -29.18 2.08 3.35
N HIS A 476 -28.16 2.81 3.83
CA HIS A 476 -28.19 4.26 3.85
C HIS A 476 -28.15 4.86 2.44
N ILE A 477 -27.30 4.32 1.56
CA ILE A 477 -27.20 4.76 0.16
C ILE A 477 -28.47 4.42 -0.61
N ASN A 478 -28.97 3.17 -0.48
CA ASN A 478 -30.20 2.75 -1.17
C ASN A 478 -31.45 3.52 -0.67
N GLY A 479 -31.50 3.91 0.61
CA GLY A 479 -32.57 4.71 1.18
C GLY A 479 -32.59 6.18 0.71
N ARG A 480 -31.48 6.67 0.13
CA ARG A 480 -31.39 8.01 -0.51
C ARG A 480 -31.57 7.98 -2.04
N ALA A 481 -31.54 6.81 -2.65
CA ALA A 481 -31.77 6.65 -4.09
C ALA A 481 -33.26 6.65 -4.46
N HIS A 482 -34.15 6.75 -3.47
CA HIS A 482 -35.59 6.96 -3.60
C HIS A 482 -35.97 8.31 -2.92
#